data_74806e17717dc116184e27bf67c738a3
#
_entry.id   74806e17717dc116184e27bf67c738a3
#
_cell.length_a   1.000
_cell.length_b   1.000
_cell.length_c   1.000
_cell.angle_alpha   90.00
_cell.angle_beta   90.00
_cell.angle_gamma   90.00
#
_symmetry.space_group_name_H-M   'P 1'
#
loop_
_entity.id
_entity.type
_entity.pdbx_description
1 polymer ?
#
loop_
_entity_poly.entity_id
_entity_poly.type
_entity_poly.pdbx_seq_one_letter_code
_entity_poly.pdbx_strand_id
1 'polypeptide(L)'
;MEHFRQILNRLPPSIGQELEGLPGSVLCSLEEIRLRCGQQVRLETGKGTQRIPHIVTAEELQETLNRLMRFSYYAYENDLAKGFVTIEGGHRVGVCGKVVQKNGEAALIKEISSLNIRFAKEIKGCSDAVFHRLYQKDGQVQPANTLIISPPGCGKTTLLRDLARNFSWHHIKVGICDERSELAGMYQSRPSFDLGPSCDVLDRCEKTAGIQMLIRSMSPQVIFTDEIGREQDAAAIEDCLSAGISLITSMHGNCREDAAASKIGRLLDEKAFRYVVILSHTGGPGTVKEVLDA
;
A
#
# COMPACT_ATOMS: atom_id res chain seq x y z
N MET A 1 6.89 14.97 -7.45
CA MET A 1 7.89 15.98 -6.99
C MET A 1 7.49 16.61 -5.67
N GLU A 2 6.20 16.97 -5.48
CA GLU A 2 5.74 17.64 -4.25
C GLU A 2 5.87 16.76 -3.00
N HIS A 3 5.44 15.51 -3.05
CA HIS A 3 5.58 14.54 -1.96
C HIS A 3 7.04 14.29 -1.54
N PHE A 4 7.95 14.27 -2.52
CA PHE A 4 9.38 14.12 -2.23
C PHE A 4 9.92 15.34 -1.44
N ARG A 5 9.56 16.55 -1.86
CA ARG A 5 9.97 17.78 -1.15
C ARG A 5 9.47 17.82 0.28
N GLN A 6 8.27 17.31 0.54
CA GLN A 6 7.72 17.23 1.90
C GLN A 6 8.57 16.34 2.82
N ILE A 7 9.13 15.25 2.30
CA ILE A 7 10.05 14.39 3.07
C ILE A 7 11.40 15.06 3.26
N LEU A 8 11.97 15.66 2.20
CA LEU A 8 13.25 16.37 2.30
C LEU A 8 13.25 17.41 3.41
N ASN A 9 12.19 18.21 3.50
CA ASN A 9 12.03 19.24 4.53
C ASN A 9 11.96 18.68 5.97
N ARG A 10 11.78 17.35 6.11
CA ARG A 10 11.74 16.66 7.40
C ARG A 10 13.01 15.91 7.72
N LEU A 11 13.95 15.83 6.80
CA LEU A 11 15.27 15.28 7.10
C LEU A 11 16.12 16.32 7.84
N PRO A 12 17.14 15.91 8.62
CA PRO A 12 18.13 16.82 9.14
C PRO A 12 18.77 17.63 8.02
N PRO A 13 19.10 18.91 8.23
CA PRO A 13 19.66 19.79 7.19
C PRO A 13 20.90 19.22 6.50
N SER A 14 21.74 18.50 7.25
CA SER A 14 22.94 17.84 6.75
C SER A 14 22.64 16.80 5.66
N ILE A 15 21.56 16.07 5.80
CA ILE A 15 21.11 15.07 4.82
C ILE A 15 20.26 15.73 3.73
N GLY A 16 19.35 16.63 4.12
CA GLY A 16 18.44 17.31 3.20
C GLY A 16 19.15 18.09 2.10
N GLN A 17 20.17 18.89 2.44
CA GLN A 17 20.96 19.68 1.49
C GLN A 17 21.69 18.82 0.46
N GLU A 18 22.27 17.71 0.88
CA GLU A 18 22.93 16.76 -0.03
C GLU A 18 21.94 16.16 -1.04
N LEU A 19 20.72 15.86 -0.59
CA LEU A 19 19.66 15.33 -1.45
C LEU A 19 19.10 16.38 -2.42
N GLU A 20 18.97 17.63 -1.98
CA GLU A 20 18.51 18.74 -2.83
C GLU A 20 19.47 19.04 -3.99
N GLY A 21 20.78 18.78 -3.79
CA GLY A 21 21.81 18.91 -4.82
C GLY A 21 21.78 17.85 -5.93
N LEU A 22 20.94 16.81 -5.80
CA LEU A 22 20.88 15.74 -6.78
C LEU A 22 20.13 16.13 -8.05
N PRO A 23 20.54 15.56 -9.22
CA PRO A 23 19.81 15.77 -10.46
C PRO A 23 18.34 15.39 -10.35
N GLY A 24 17.45 16.18 -10.95
CA GLY A 24 16.01 15.92 -10.94
C GLY A 24 15.62 14.54 -11.47
N SER A 25 16.40 13.98 -12.42
CA SER A 25 16.20 12.62 -12.94
C SER A 25 16.42 11.52 -11.89
N VAL A 26 17.30 11.74 -10.91
CA VAL A 26 17.54 10.83 -9.80
C VAL A 26 16.36 10.92 -8.81
N LEU A 27 15.96 12.15 -8.48
CA LEU A 27 14.84 12.41 -7.56
C LEU A 27 13.51 11.83 -8.08
N CYS A 28 13.24 11.93 -9.38
CA CYS A 28 12.04 11.36 -10.00
C CYS A 28 12.02 9.82 -9.99
N SER A 29 13.20 9.19 -10.02
CA SER A 29 13.33 7.73 -10.00
C SER A 29 13.54 7.13 -8.61
N LEU A 30 13.62 7.97 -7.57
CA LEU A 30 13.89 7.55 -6.20
C LEU A 30 12.74 6.67 -5.66
N GLU A 31 13.13 5.56 -5.05
CA GLU A 31 12.23 4.57 -4.45
C GLU A 31 12.40 4.44 -2.95
N GLU A 32 13.67 4.49 -2.48
CA GLU A 32 13.98 4.38 -1.07
C GLU A 32 15.18 5.26 -0.69
N ILE A 33 15.15 5.83 0.51
CA ILE A 33 16.30 6.40 1.20
C ILE A 33 16.62 5.50 2.38
N ARG A 34 17.84 4.96 2.41
CA ARG A 34 18.31 4.10 3.49
C ARG A 34 19.38 4.81 4.31
N LEU A 35 19.07 5.04 5.57
CA LEU A 35 19.95 5.64 6.57
C LEU A 35 20.40 4.56 7.54
N ARG A 36 21.71 4.41 7.75
CA ARG A 36 22.29 3.47 8.72
C ARG A 36 23.38 4.16 9.50
N CYS A 37 23.40 3.99 10.80
CA CYS A 37 24.40 4.58 11.68
C CYS A 37 25.81 4.18 11.23
N GLY A 38 26.72 5.15 11.08
CA GLY A 38 28.08 4.96 10.65
C GLY A 38 28.27 4.62 9.17
N GLN A 39 27.22 4.71 8.34
CA GLN A 39 27.27 4.40 6.91
C GLN A 39 26.88 5.61 6.07
N GLN A 40 27.30 5.59 4.81
CA GLN A 40 26.84 6.57 3.81
C GLN A 40 25.34 6.45 3.56
N VAL A 41 24.69 7.59 3.30
CA VAL A 41 23.30 7.61 2.83
C VAL A 41 23.20 6.84 1.52
N ARG A 42 22.28 5.88 1.46
CA ARG A 42 22.06 5.06 0.28
C ARG A 42 20.68 5.33 -0.33
N LEU A 43 20.66 5.54 -1.62
CA LEU A 43 19.46 5.79 -2.43
C LEU A 43 19.20 4.60 -3.34
N GLU A 44 18.01 4.07 -3.30
CA GLU A 44 17.54 3.08 -4.26
C GLU A 44 16.65 3.80 -5.29
N THR A 45 16.97 3.60 -6.54
CA THR A 45 16.24 4.19 -7.67
C THR A 45 15.87 3.11 -8.67
N GLY A 46 14.90 3.36 -9.53
CA GLY A 46 14.56 2.44 -10.64
C GLY A 46 15.72 2.17 -11.61
N LYS A 47 16.84 2.91 -11.50
CA LYS A 47 18.06 2.75 -12.33
C LYS A 47 19.22 2.12 -11.56
N GLY A 48 19.04 1.78 -10.31
CA GLY A 48 20.06 1.18 -9.43
C GLY A 48 20.34 2.00 -8.18
N THR A 49 21.36 1.59 -7.44
CA THR A 49 21.77 2.16 -6.15
C THR A 49 22.75 3.30 -6.33
N GLN A 50 22.53 4.41 -5.60
CA GLN A 50 23.48 5.51 -5.47
C GLN A 50 23.84 5.72 -4.00
N ARG A 51 25.01 6.33 -3.73
CA ARG A 51 25.47 6.70 -2.38
C ARG A 51 25.81 8.17 -2.34
N ILE A 52 25.50 8.78 -1.20
CA ILE A 52 25.91 10.16 -0.89
C ILE A 52 27.02 10.08 0.14
N PRO A 53 28.08 10.90 0.05
CA PRO A 53 29.26 10.81 0.94
C PRO A 53 28.97 11.07 2.42
N HIS A 54 27.80 11.59 2.76
CA HIS A 54 27.39 11.88 4.14
C HIS A 54 27.33 10.61 4.99
N ILE A 55 28.04 10.59 6.12
CA ILE A 55 28.02 9.49 7.10
C ILE A 55 26.95 9.80 8.15
N VAL A 56 25.95 8.94 8.22
CA VAL A 56 24.79 9.12 9.12
C VAL A 56 25.17 8.86 10.57
N THR A 57 24.81 9.76 11.48
CA THR A 57 25.01 9.59 12.91
C THR A 57 23.77 8.99 13.61
N ALA A 58 23.92 8.55 14.86
CA ALA A 58 22.81 8.06 15.66
C ALA A 58 21.80 9.16 15.98
N GLU A 59 22.30 10.38 16.22
CA GLU A 59 21.50 11.57 16.49
C GLU A 59 20.65 11.94 15.27
N GLU A 60 21.22 11.90 14.07
CA GLU A 60 20.51 12.16 12.82
C GLU A 60 19.40 11.13 12.54
N LEU A 61 19.61 9.85 12.87
CA LEU A 61 18.57 8.83 12.77
C LEU A 61 17.41 9.14 13.71
N GLN A 62 17.68 9.47 14.96
CA GLN A 62 16.67 9.82 15.94
C GLN A 62 15.92 11.10 15.56
N GLU A 63 16.65 12.13 15.12
CA GLU A 63 16.07 13.39 14.64
C GLU A 63 15.20 13.16 13.41
N THR A 64 15.69 12.37 12.44
CA THR A 64 14.93 12.00 11.23
C THR A 64 13.60 11.37 11.61
N LEU A 65 13.60 10.36 12.47
CA LEU A 65 12.36 9.69 12.87
C LEU A 65 11.41 10.65 13.59
N ASN A 66 11.89 11.46 14.51
CA ASN A 66 11.09 12.43 15.24
C ASN A 66 10.44 13.46 14.31
N ARG A 67 11.18 14.01 13.35
CA ARG A 67 10.67 14.97 12.36
C ARG A 67 9.65 14.34 11.41
N LEU A 68 9.88 13.10 10.95
CA LEU A 68 8.96 12.36 10.10
C LEU A 68 7.63 12.09 10.82
N MET A 69 7.66 11.78 12.11
CA MET A 69 6.46 11.60 12.96
C MET A 69 5.89 12.93 13.50
N ARG A 70 6.45 14.09 13.12
CA ARG A 70 6.07 15.40 13.66
C ARG A 70 6.09 15.45 15.19
N PHE A 71 7.06 14.79 15.81
CA PHE A 71 7.22 14.68 17.27
C PHE A 71 6.01 14.06 17.99
N SER A 72 5.11 13.37 17.29
CA SER A 72 3.86 12.79 17.80
C SER A 72 4.03 11.29 18.07
N TYR A 73 4.91 10.90 18.99
CA TYR A 73 5.29 9.51 19.26
C TYR A 73 4.07 8.62 19.58
N TYR A 74 3.16 9.09 20.43
CA TYR A 74 1.98 8.34 20.83
C TYR A 74 1.07 7.93 19.67
N ALA A 75 0.99 8.76 18.62
CA ALA A 75 0.18 8.46 17.44
C ALA A 75 0.71 7.26 16.62
N TYR A 76 1.98 6.91 16.81
CA TYR A 76 2.66 5.86 16.05
C TYR A 76 3.15 4.68 16.91
N GLU A 77 2.81 4.63 18.19
CA GLU A 77 3.31 3.63 19.14
C GLU A 77 3.05 2.20 18.65
N ASN A 78 1.81 1.92 18.23
CA ASN A 78 1.41 0.61 17.72
C ASN A 78 2.11 0.23 16.40
N ASP A 79 2.43 1.21 15.57
CA ASP A 79 3.13 0.98 14.31
C ASP A 79 4.61 0.75 14.55
N LEU A 80 5.22 1.53 15.44
CA LEU A 80 6.61 1.35 15.84
C LEU A 80 6.85 -0.03 16.46
N ALA A 81 5.90 -0.56 17.22
CA ALA A 81 5.96 -1.93 17.73
C ALA A 81 6.01 -2.97 16.60
N LYS A 82 5.43 -2.67 15.43
CA LYS A 82 5.49 -3.50 14.21
C LYS A 82 6.76 -3.26 13.37
N GLY A 83 7.64 -2.33 13.78
CA GLY A 83 8.90 -2.01 13.09
C GLY A 83 8.78 -1.01 11.94
N PHE A 84 7.66 -0.32 11.77
CA PHE A 84 7.50 0.71 10.75
C PHE A 84 6.46 1.75 11.13
N VAL A 85 6.48 2.90 10.45
CA VAL A 85 5.42 3.90 10.50
C VAL A 85 5.02 4.32 9.08
N THR A 86 3.74 4.59 8.86
CA THR A 86 3.25 5.23 7.63
C THR A 86 3.07 6.72 7.92
N ILE A 87 3.73 7.55 7.13
CA ILE A 87 3.73 9.02 7.30
C ILE A 87 2.91 9.67 6.19
N GLU A 88 2.68 11.00 6.31
CA GLU A 88 1.98 11.79 5.31
C GLU A 88 2.51 11.52 3.90
N GLY A 89 1.61 11.39 2.93
CA GLY A 89 1.93 10.98 1.56
C GLY A 89 1.89 9.45 1.36
N GLY A 90 1.49 8.67 2.39
CA GLY A 90 1.44 7.21 2.33
C GLY A 90 2.84 6.55 2.32
N HIS A 91 3.88 7.35 2.63
CA HIS A 91 5.25 6.84 2.65
C HIS A 91 5.49 5.97 3.87
N ARG A 92 6.22 4.87 3.70
CA ARG A 92 6.53 3.92 4.76
C ARG A 92 7.95 4.09 5.24
N VAL A 93 8.12 4.22 6.55
CA VAL A 93 9.43 4.31 7.20
C VAL A 93 9.64 3.07 8.05
N GLY A 94 10.48 2.16 7.58
CA GLY A 94 10.94 1.01 8.36
C GLY A 94 11.96 1.46 9.40
N VAL A 95 11.85 0.94 10.61
CA VAL A 95 12.68 1.31 11.76
C VAL A 95 13.34 0.06 12.31
N CYS A 96 14.66 0.09 12.44
CA CYS A 96 15.44 -0.95 13.12
C CYS A 96 16.25 -0.34 14.27
N GLY A 97 16.37 -1.10 15.34
CA GLY A 97 17.08 -0.73 16.56
C GLY A 97 16.95 -1.81 17.61
N LYS A 98 17.18 -1.46 18.86
CA LYS A 98 17.02 -2.37 20.01
C LYS A 98 15.54 -2.50 20.39
N VAL A 99 15.00 -3.70 20.25
CA VAL A 99 13.60 -3.99 20.62
C VAL A 99 13.48 -4.16 22.12
N VAL A 100 12.57 -3.43 22.73
CA VAL A 100 12.15 -3.62 24.12
C VAL A 100 10.84 -4.38 24.11
N GLN A 101 10.81 -5.53 24.80
CA GLN A 101 9.63 -6.36 24.93
C GLN A 101 8.86 -6.03 26.22
N LYS A 102 7.54 -6.08 26.14
CA LYS A 102 6.63 -6.01 27.28
C LYS A 102 5.65 -7.19 27.15
N ASN A 103 5.57 -8.02 28.19
CA ASN A 103 4.73 -9.24 28.18
C ASN A 103 5.02 -10.21 27.01
N GLY A 104 6.27 -10.28 26.55
CA GLY A 104 6.67 -11.16 25.43
C GLY A 104 6.43 -10.59 24.04
N GLU A 105 5.81 -9.42 23.92
CA GLU A 105 5.58 -8.75 22.66
C GLU A 105 6.50 -7.54 22.48
N ALA A 106 6.82 -7.20 21.23
CA ALA A 106 7.57 -6.00 20.91
C ALA A 106 6.74 -4.76 21.29
N ALA A 107 7.24 -3.95 22.20
CA ALA A 107 6.52 -2.75 22.67
C ALA A 107 7.14 -1.45 22.17
N LEU A 108 8.46 -1.43 21.98
CA LEU A 108 9.19 -0.21 21.66
C LEU A 108 10.50 -0.53 20.97
N ILE A 109 10.93 0.32 20.04
CA ILE A 109 12.28 0.30 19.46
C ILE A 109 13.07 1.47 20.04
N LYS A 110 14.22 1.16 20.63
CA LYS A 110 15.19 2.13 21.15
C LYS A 110 16.52 2.02 20.39
N GLU A 111 17.41 2.97 20.61
CA GLU A 111 18.75 2.94 20.02
C GLU A 111 18.67 2.62 18.52
N ILE A 112 17.98 3.51 17.76
CA ILE A 112 17.71 3.31 16.34
C ILE A 112 19.03 3.16 15.58
N SER A 113 19.19 2.04 14.89
CA SER A 113 20.37 1.72 14.11
C SER A 113 20.21 1.99 12.62
N SER A 114 18.97 1.95 12.11
CA SER A 114 18.69 2.28 10.71
C SER A 114 17.22 2.68 10.45
N LEU A 115 17.05 3.47 9.40
CA LEU A 115 15.74 3.84 8.85
C LEU A 115 15.72 3.51 7.35
N ASN A 116 14.57 3.03 6.87
CA ASN A 116 14.31 2.83 5.46
C ASN A 116 13.06 3.61 5.05
N ILE A 117 13.24 4.75 4.40
CA ILE A 117 12.15 5.62 3.93
C ILE A 117 11.79 5.16 2.51
N ARG A 118 10.63 4.52 2.35
CA ARG A 118 10.11 4.05 1.06
C ARG A 118 9.06 5.02 0.55
N PHE A 119 9.27 5.47 -0.68
CA PHE A 119 8.35 6.41 -1.31
C PHE A 119 7.16 5.66 -1.90
N ALA A 120 5.97 6.00 -1.43
CA ALA A 120 4.76 5.57 -2.08
C ALA A 120 4.60 6.33 -3.39
N LYS A 121 4.33 5.60 -4.47
CA LYS A 121 4.10 6.16 -5.80
C LYS A 121 2.63 6.01 -6.16
N GLU A 122 2.04 7.05 -6.70
CA GLU A 122 0.73 7.03 -7.31
C GLU A 122 0.90 7.00 -8.82
N ILE A 123 0.28 6.04 -9.47
CA ILE A 123 0.27 5.91 -10.93
C ILE A 123 -1.19 5.90 -11.36
N LYS A 124 -1.69 7.06 -11.74
CA LYS A 124 -3.05 7.23 -12.26
C LYS A 124 -3.15 6.70 -13.68
N GLY A 125 -4.29 6.05 -13.97
CA GLY A 125 -4.56 5.49 -15.30
C GLY A 125 -3.96 4.11 -15.54
N CYS A 126 -3.20 3.54 -14.60
CA CYS A 126 -2.65 2.19 -14.79
C CYS A 126 -3.74 1.10 -14.84
N SER A 127 -4.91 1.37 -14.30
CA SER A 127 -6.05 0.46 -14.32
C SER A 127 -7.05 0.71 -15.45
N ASP A 128 -6.92 1.77 -16.23
CA ASP A 128 -7.95 2.19 -17.21
C ASP A 128 -8.31 1.07 -18.18
N ALA A 129 -7.33 0.39 -18.75
CA ALA A 129 -7.57 -0.72 -19.69
C ALA A 129 -8.33 -1.88 -19.03
N VAL A 130 -8.00 -2.24 -17.79
CA VAL A 130 -8.70 -3.26 -17.01
C VAL A 130 -10.11 -2.80 -16.67
N PHE A 131 -10.24 -1.55 -16.22
CA PHE A 131 -11.52 -0.97 -15.84
C PHE A 131 -12.51 -0.99 -17.01
N HIS A 132 -12.11 -0.46 -18.17
CA HIS A 132 -12.96 -0.44 -19.36
C HIS A 132 -13.30 -1.85 -19.85
N ARG A 133 -12.35 -2.77 -19.85
CA ARG A 133 -12.56 -4.13 -20.35
C ARG A 133 -13.50 -4.95 -19.47
N LEU A 134 -13.34 -4.88 -18.13
CA LEU A 134 -14.02 -5.80 -17.22
C LEU A 134 -15.32 -5.22 -16.62
N TYR A 135 -15.34 -3.93 -16.37
CA TYR A 135 -16.39 -3.32 -15.55
C TYR A 135 -17.30 -2.35 -16.30
N GLN A 136 -16.91 -1.92 -17.51
CA GLN A 136 -17.74 -1.02 -18.31
C GLN A 136 -18.44 -1.80 -19.43
N LYS A 137 -19.76 -1.89 -19.35
CA LYS A 137 -20.63 -2.57 -20.34
C LYS A 137 -21.81 -1.68 -20.66
N ASP A 138 -22.10 -1.49 -21.96
CA ASP A 138 -23.25 -0.73 -22.45
C ASP A 138 -23.39 0.67 -21.82
N GLY A 139 -22.24 1.34 -21.56
CA GLY A 139 -22.20 2.66 -20.95
C GLY A 139 -22.43 2.68 -19.43
N GLN A 140 -22.60 1.52 -18.80
CA GLN A 140 -22.77 1.38 -17.36
C GLN A 140 -21.55 0.72 -16.71
N VAL A 141 -21.24 1.15 -15.48
CA VAL A 141 -20.20 0.53 -14.67
C VAL A 141 -20.81 -0.51 -13.74
N GLN A 142 -20.35 -1.74 -13.87
CA GLN A 142 -20.82 -2.89 -13.08
C GLN A 142 -19.64 -3.51 -12.33
N PRO A 143 -19.54 -3.29 -11.01
CA PRO A 143 -18.55 -3.97 -10.19
C PRO A 143 -18.71 -5.49 -10.27
N ALA A 144 -17.62 -6.21 -10.16
CA ALA A 144 -17.60 -7.66 -10.13
C ALA A 144 -16.48 -8.17 -9.24
N ASN A 145 -16.70 -9.29 -8.56
CA ASN A 145 -15.70 -9.92 -7.72
C ASN A 145 -14.45 -10.24 -8.54
N THR A 146 -13.32 -9.71 -8.11
CA THR A 146 -12.07 -9.83 -8.86
C THR A 146 -10.90 -10.15 -7.93
N LEU A 147 -10.12 -11.17 -8.30
CA LEU A 147 -8.89 -11.53 -7.65
C LEU A 147 -7.69 -11.11 -8.52
N ILE A 148 -6.80 -10.29 -7.97
CA ILE A 148 -5.55 -9.88 -8.62
C ILE A 148 -4.42 -10.72 -8.09
N ILE A 149 -3.80 -11.54 -8.94
CA ILE A 149 -2.66 -12.40 -8.61
C ILE A 149 -1.39 -11.78 -9.14
N SER A 150 -0.36 -11.69 -8.31
CA SER A 150 0.89 -11.06 -8.73
C SER A 150 2.06 -11.44 -7.84
N PRO A 151 3.26 -11.60 -8.41
CA PRO A 151 4.50 -11.59 -7.66
C PRO A 151 4.67 -10.30 -6.84
N PRO A 152 5.54 -10.30 -5.80
CA PRO A 152 5.90 -9.08 -5.09
C PRO A 152 6.46 -8.00 -6.03
N GLY A 153 6.12 -6.73 -5.77
CA GLY A 153 6.67 -5.59 -6.52
C GLY A 153 6.04 -5.32 -7.90
N CYS A 154 5.09 -6.14 -8.38
CA CYS A 154 4.42 -5.92 -9.69
C CYS A 154 3.32 -4.85 -9.67
N GLY A 155 3.08 -4.17 -8.54
CA GLY A 155 2.13 -3.05 -8.48
C GLY A 155 0.70 -3.44 -8.16
N LYS A 156 0.45 -4.54 -7.40
CA LYS A 156 -0.90 -4.90 -6.90
C LYS A 156 -1.62 -3.72 -6.25
N THR A 157 -0.99 -3.14 -5.23
CA THR A 157 -1.54 -2.00 -4.48
C THR A 157 -1.78 -0.79 -5.38
N THR A 158 -0.91 -0.57 -6.38
CA THR A 158 -1.04 0.51 -7.35
C THR A 158 -2.28 0.30 -8.24
N LEU A 159 -2.47 -0.93 -8.74
CA LEU A 159 -3.63 -1.28 -9.57
C LEU A 159 -4.93 -1.22 -8.77
N LEU A 160 -4.95 -1.78 -7.54
CA LEU A 160 -6.13 -1.74 -6.66
C LEU A 160 -6.55 -0.31 -6.34
N ARG A 161 -5.59 0.56 -6.01
CA ARG A 161 -5.84 1.98 -5.72
C ARG A 161 -6.44 2.70 -6.92
N ASP A 162 -5.86 2.53 -8.10
CA ASP A 162 -6.32 3.21 -9.30
C ASP A 162 -7.67 2.66 -9.79
N LEU A 163 -7.95 1.36 -9.60
CA LEU A 163 -9.29 0.79 -9.80
C LEU A 163 -10.32 1.41 -8.85
N ALA A 164 -10.00 1.51 -7.55
CA ALA A 164 -10.88 2.15 -6.57
C ALA A 164 -11.18 3.60 -6.97
N ARG A 165 -10.16 4.36 -7.40
CA ARG A 165 -10.31 5.71 -7.95
C ARG A 165 -11.26 5.71 -9.16
N ASN A 166 -11.07 4.82 -10.12
CA ASN A 166 -11.91 4.76 -11.31
C ASN A 166 -13.37 4.47 -10.97
N PHE A 167 -13.66 3.50 -10.11
CA PHE A 167 -15.04 3.25 -9.65
C PHE A 167 -15.64 4.47 -8.96
N SER A 168 -14.90 5.09 -8.07
CA SER A 168 -15.34 6.27 -7.31
C SER A 168 -15.68 7.47 -8.21
N TRP A 169 -14.86 7.74 -9.25
CA TRP A 169 -15.13 8.78 -10.24
C TRP A 169 -16.34 8.47 -11.15
N HIS A 170 -16.72 7.20 -11.27
CA HIS A 170 -17.94 6.78 -11.95
C HIS A 170 -19.13 6.68 -11.00
N HIS A 171 -19.09 7.34 -9.85
CA HIS A 171 -20.17 7.43 -8.86
C HIS A 171 -20.58 6.08 -8.24
N ILE A 172 -19.74 5.07 -8.32
CA ILE A 172 -19.91 3.83 -7.57
C ILE A 172 -19.46 4.05 -6.14
N LYS A 173 -20.26 3.65 -5.16
CA LYS A 173 -19.88 3.72 -3.75
C LYS A 173 -18.79 2.69 -3.44
N VAL A 174 -17.60 3.18 -3.16
CA VAL A 174 -16.42 2.36 -2.89
C VAL A 174 -16.15 2.32 -1.39
N GLY A 175 -15.99 1.13 -0.83
CA GLY A 175 -15.42 0.94 0.50
C GLY A 175 -13.98 0.43 0.37
N ILE A 176 -13.06 0.96 1.16
CA ILE A 176 -11.69 0.43 1.26
C ILE A 176 -11.45 -0.04 2.70
N CYS A 177 -11.10 -1.32 2.86
CA CYS A 177 -10.56 -1.85 4.10
C CYS A 177 -9.04 -1.98 3.95
N ASP A 178 -8.30 -1.02 4.51
CA ASP A 178 -6.85 -0.86 4.37
C ASP A 178 -6.13 -1.27 5.65
N GLU A 179 -5.81 -2.56 5.78
CA GLU A 179 -5.18 -3.10 7.01
C GLU A 179 -3.79 -2.49 7.26
N ARG A 180 -3.05 -2.16 6.20
CA ARG A 180 -1.66 -1.71 6.28
C ARG A 180 -1.46 -0.23 5.98
N SER A 181 -2.51 0.52 5.73
CA SER A 181 -2.46 1.92 5.28
C SER A 181 -1.65 2.09 3.97
N GLU A 182 -1.75 1.10 3.07
CA GLU A 182 -0.99 1.09 1.81
C GLU A 182 -1.87 1.48 0.60
N LEU A 183 -3.18 1.23 0.67
CA LEU A 183 -4.13 1.58 -0.40
C LEU A 183 -4.46 3.08 -0.38
N ALA A 184 -4.93 3.58 0.74
CA ALA A 184 -5.33 4.98 0.91
C ALA A 184 -4.21 5.88 1.42
N GLY A 185 -3.27 5.31 2.20
CA GLY A 185 -2.23 6.07 2.88
C GLY A 185 -2.82 7.15 3.77
N MET A 186 -3.79 6.79 4.62
CA MET A 186 -4.53 7.75 5.44
C MET A 186 -3.61 8.54 6.37
N TYR A 187 -3.79 9.85 6.37
CA TYR A 187 -3.11 10.76 7.28
C TYR A 187 -4.06 11.87 7.74
N GLN A 188 -4.22 12.05 9.04
CA GLN A 188 -5.11 13.06 9.63
C GLN A 188 -6.51 13.10 8.98
N SER A 189 -7.15 11.92 8.90
CA SER A 189 -8.50 11.73 8.33
C SER A 189 -8.62 12.01 6.81
N ARG A 190 -7.50 12.12 6.10
CA ARG A 190 -7.50 12.33 4.65
C ARG A 190 -6.67 11.25 3.95
N PRO A 191 -7.13 10.73 2.81
CA PRO A 191 -6.29 9.89 1.99
C PRO A 191 -5.14 10.71 1.40
N SER A 192 -3.95 10.13 1.33
CA SER A 192 -2.78 10.72 0.69
C SER A 192 -2.80 10.58 -0.84
N PHE A 193 -3.65 9.69 -1.33
CA PHE A 193 -3.83 9.42 -2.75
C PHE A 193 -5.21 9.85 -3.22
N ASP A 194 -5.34 10.09 -4.52
CA ASP A 194 -6.64 10.37 -5.14
C ASP A 194 -7.44 9.06 -5.24
N LEU A 195 -8.46 8.93 -4.41
CA LEU A 195 -9.40 7.80 -4.42
C LEU A 195 -10.76 8.16 -5.04
N GLY A 196 -10.89 9.39 -5.57
CA GLY A 196 -12.13 9.90 -6.10
C GLY A 196 -13.16 10.31 -5.02
N PRO A 197 -14.32 10.85 -5.45
CA PRO A 197 -15.29 11.51 -4.55
C PRO A 197 -16.23 10.57 -3.81
N SER A 198 -16.32 9.27 -4.19
CA SER A 198 -17.30 8.32 -3.66
C SER A 198 -16.62 7.15 -2.92
N CYS A 199 -15.54 7.43 -2.18
CA CYS A 199 -14.71 6.42 -1.53
C CYS A 199 -14.65 6.65 -0.02
N ASP A 200 -15.02 5.63 0.75
CA ASP A 200 -14.93 5.57 2.21
C ASP A 200 -13.83 4.61 2.63
N VAL A 201 -13.01 4.99 3.62
CA VAL A 201 -11.83 4.23 4.02
C VAL A 201 -11.88 3.87 5.50
N LEU A 202 -11.74 2.58 5.81
CA LEU A 202 -11.35 2.08 7.12
C LEU A 202 -9.85 1.77 7.10
N ASP A 203 -9.09 2.58 7.83
CA ASP A 203 -7.63 2.50 7.91
C ASP A 203 -7.18 1.69 9.12
N ARG A 204 -6.14 0.86 8.95
CA ARG A 204 -5.53 0.03 10.01
C ARG A 204 -6.52 -0.90 10.71
N CYS A 205 -7.51 -1.35 9.98
CA CYS A 205 -8.53 -2.25 10.46
C CYS A 205 -8.27 -3.67 9.93
N GLU A 206 -8.44 -4.66 10.79
CA GLU A 206 -8.41 -6.07 10.39
C GLU A 206 -9.51 -6.32 9.36
N LYS A 207 -9.22 -7.13 8.32
CA LYS A 207 -10.07 -7.25 7.12
C LYS A 207 -11.49 -7.70 7.42
N THR A 208 -11.63 -8.79 8.17
CA THR A 208 -12.95 -9.37 8.46
C THR A 208 -13.84 -8.38 9.20
N ALA A 209 -13.30 -7.77 10.26
CA ALA A 209 -14.02 -6.76 11.04
C ALA A 209 -14.31 -5.50 10.21
N GLY A 210 -13.32 -5.01 9.45
CA GLY A 210 -13.46 -3.81 8.63
C GLY A 210 -14.47 -3.96 7.51
N ILE A 211 -14.47 -5.09 6.81
CA ILE A 211 -15.44 -5.39 5.75
C ILE A 211 -16.86 -5.43 6.33
N GLN A 212 -17.08 -6.12 7.46
CA GLN A 212 -18.38 -6.14 8.12
C GLN A 212 -18.85 -4.75 8.57
N MET A 213 -17.92 -3.91 9.06
CA MET A 213 -18.25 -2.53 9.42
C MET A 213 -18.67 -1.72 8.18
N LEU A 214 -17.95 -1.81 7.06
CA LEU A 214 -18.29 -1.13 5.81
C LEU A 214 -19.68 -1.57 5.29
N ILE A 215 -19.95 -2.87 5.27
CA ILE A 215 -21.24 -3.42 4.84
C ILE A 215 -22.39 -2.82 5.66
N ARG A 216 -22.24 -2.80 6.98
CA ARG A 216 -23.32 -2.36 7.90
C ARG A 216 -23.53 -0.85 7.91
N SER A 217 -22.49 -0.05 7.70
CA SER A 217 -22.53 1.40 7.94
C SER A 217 -22.51 2.26 6.69
N MET A 218 -21.81 1.83 5.61
CA MET A 218 -21.53 2.69 4.46
C MET A 218 -22.30 2.27 3.19
N SER A 219 -22.91 1.08 3.18
CA SER A 219 -23.66 0.53 2.03
C SER A 219 -22.89 0.61 0.71
N PRO A 220 -21.64 0.10 0.64
CA PRO A 220 -20.83 0.16 -0.57
C PRO A 220 -21.39 -0.76 -1.65
N GLN A 221 -21.10 -0.45 -2.91
CA GLN A 221 -21.38 -1.33 -4.05
C GLN A 221 -20.20 -2.24 -4.38
N VAL A 222 -18.99 -1.77 -4.03
CA VAL A 222 -17.75 -2.52 -4.16
C VAL A 222 -16.84 -2.24 -2.97
N ILE A 223 -16.21 -3.29 -2.47
CA ILE A 223 -15.19 -3.19 -1.41
C ILE A 223 -13.83 -3.56 -2.00
N PHE A 224 -12.82 -2.75 -1.66
CA PHE A 224 -11.43 -3.02 -1.94
C PHE A 224 -10.71 -3.40 -0.64
N THR A 225 -9.91 -4.43 -0.70
CA THR A 225 -8.95 -4.75 0.35
C THR A 225 -7.63 -5.20 -0.27
N ASP A 226 -6.55 -5.05 0.48
CA ASP A 226 -5.25 -5.47 0.03
C ASP A 226 -5.14 -7.01 -0.05
N GLU A 227 -4.05 -7.56 0.34
CA GLU A 227 -3.70 -8.95 0.19
C GLU A 227 -4.54 -9.89 1.06
N ILE A 228 -5.18 -10.90 0.43
CA ILE A 228 -5.83 -12.02 1.08
C ILE A 228 -4.94 -13.28 0.98
N GLY A 229 -5.06 -14.17 1.95
CA GLY A 229 -4.29 -15.41 1.96
C GLY A 229 -4.40 -16.20 3.26
N ARG A 230 -5.11 -15.66 4.25
CA ARG A 230 -5.40 -16.35 5.52
C ARG A 230 -6.75 -17.05 5.41
N GLU A 231 -6.95 -18.10 6.19
CA GLU A 231 -8.23 -18.80 6.26
C GLU A 231 -9.39 -17.88 6.71
N GLN A 232 -9.10 -16.94 7.59
CA GLN A 232 -10.05 -15.92 8.08
C GLN A 232 -10.54 -14.98 6.96
N ASP A 233 -9.74 -14.77 5.92
CA ASP A 233 -10.11 -13.88 4.81
C ASP A 233 -11.27 -14.48 4.00
N ALA A 234 -11.48 -15.80 4.02
CA ALA A 234 -12.58 -16.46 3.34
C ALA A 234 -13.95 -16.01 3.87
N ALA A 235 -14.08 -15.88 5.19
CA ALA A 235 -15.33 -15.41 5.80
C ALA A 235 -15.69 -13.98 5.35
N ALA A 236 -14.71 -13.09 5.22
CA ALA A 236 -14.93 -11.72 4.74
C ALA A 236 -15.42 -11.69 3.29
N ILE A 237 -14.93 -12.61 2.44
CA ILE A 237 -15.37 -12.74 1.05
C ILE A 237 -16.82 -13.25 1.01
N GLU A 238 -17.13 -14.27 1.81
CA GLU A 238 -18.49 -14.84 1.92
C GLU A 238 -19.50 -13.79 2.41
N ASP A 239 -19.11 -12.92 3.36
CA ASP A 239 -19.92 -11.81 3.83
C ASP A 239 -20.27 -10.82 2.70
N CYS A 240 -19.28 -10.45 1.88
CA CYS A 240 -19.51 -9.59 0.70
C CYS A 240 -20.48 -10.23 -0.30
N LEU A 241 -20.26 -11.51 -0.64
CA LEU A 241 -21.11 -12.27 -1.55
C LEU A 241 -22.54 -12.33 -1.05
N SER A 242 -22.74 -12.64 0.23
CA SER A 242 -24.05 -12.74 0.86
C SER A 242 -24.78 -11.39 0.90
N ALA A 243 -24.04 -10.30 1.00
CA ALA A 243 -24.59 -8.94 0.97
C ALA A 243 -24.83 -8.40 -0.46
N GLY A 244 -24.47 -9.15 -1.50
CA GLY A 244 -24.54 -8.69 -2.89
C GLY A 244 -23.56 -7.56 -3.23
N ILE A 245 -22.47 -7.44 -2.47
CA ILE A 245 -21.42 -6.42 -2.64
C ILE A 245 -20.24 -7.06 -3.37
N SER A 246 -19.73 -6.39 -4.39
CA SER A 246 -18.55 -6.86 -5.11
C SER A 246 -17.29 -6.67 -4.27
N LEU A 247 -16.38 -7.64 -4.31
CA LEU A 247 -15.07 -7.57 -3.67
C LEU A 247 -13.95 -7.59 -4.72
N ILE A 248 -13.04 -6.63 -4.63
CA ILE A 248 -11.81 -6.59 -5.43
C ILE A 248 -10.62 -6.63 -4.49
N THR A 249 -9.81 -7.66 -4.64
CA THR A 249 -8.70 -7.94 -3.73
C THR A 249 -7.50 -8.53 -4.46
N SER A 250 -6.39 -8.73 -3.74
CA SER A 250 -5.19 -9.32 -4.32
C SER A 250 -4.60 -10.45 -3.49
N MET A 251 -3.73 -11.22 -4.12
CA MET A 251 -2.91 -12.21 -3.45
C MET A 251 -1.51 -12.31 -4.09
N HIS A 252 -0.57 -12.88 -3.36
CA HIS A 252 0.71 -13.26 -3.92
C HIS A 252 0.59 -14.54 -4.72
N GLY A 253 1.21 -14.56 -5.90
CA GLY A 253 1.26 -15.72 -6.79
C GLY A 253 1.73 -15.32 -8.18
N ASN A 254 1.95 -16.30 -9.05
CA ASN A 254 2.40 -16.11 -10.43
C ASN A 254 1.35 -16.55 -11.46
N CYS A 255 0.40 -17.38 -11.01
CA CYS A 255 -0.64 -17.98 -11.86
C CYS A 255 -1.89 -18.33 -11.03
N ARG A 256 -2.94 -18.79 -11.72
CA ARG A 256 -4.20 -19.20 -11.09
C ARG A 256 -4.01 -20.43 -10.18
N GLU A 257 -3.12 -21.33 -10.54
CA GLU A 257 -2.80 -22.57 -9.80
C GLU A 257 -2.25 -22.24 -8.40
N ASP A 258 -1.46 -21.17 -8.25
CA ASP A 258 -0.97 -20.71 -6.95
C ASP A 258 -2.13 -20.29 -6.04
N ALA A 259 -3.15 -19.64 -6.60
CA ALA A 259 -4.34 -19.29 -5.86
C ALA A 259 -5.19 -20.52 -5.49
N ALA A 260 -5.35 -21.46 -6.41
CA ALA A 260 -6.08 -22.71 -6.15
C ALA A 260 -5.41 -23.56 -5.06
N ALA A 261 -4.08 -23.56 -5.00
CA ALA A 261 -3.32 -24.25 -3.96
C ALA A 261 -3.30 -23.53 -2.60
N SER A 262 -3.81 -22.31 -2.53
CA SER A 262 -3.82 -21.52 -1.32
C SER A 262 -5.00 -21.88 -0.40
N LYS A 263 -5.02 -21.30 0.82
CA LYS A 263 -6.13 -21.47 1.79
C LYS A 263 -7.48 -20.94 1.30
N ILE A 264 -7.46 -20.06 0.30
CA ILE A 264 -8.66 -19.51 -0.34
C ILE A 264 -9.02 -20.21 -1.65
N GLY A 265 -8.30 -21.30 -2.02
CA GLY A 265 -8.51 -22.04 -3.27
C GLY A 265 -9.96 -22.51 -3.47
N ARG A 266 -10.61 -22.92 -2.38
CA ARG A 266 -12.04 -23.29 -2.38
C ARG A 266 -12.93 -22.19 -3.02
N LEU A 267 -12.66 -20.93 -2.75
CA LEU A 267 -13.46 -19.82 -3.27
C LEU A 267 -13.33 -19.65 -4.80
N LEU A 268 -12.20 -20.08 -5.37
CA LEU A 268 -12.05 -20.12 -6.83
C LEU A 268 -12.88 -21.24 -7.44
N ASP A 269 -12.89 -22.42 -6.79
CA ASP A 269 -13.68 -23.58 -7.25
C ASP A 269 -15.19 -23.31 -7.15
N GLU A 270 -15.62 -22.58 -6.12
CA GLU A 270 -16.99 -22.12 -5.90
C GLU A 270 -17.38 -20.92 -6.79
N LYS A 271 -16.48 -20.45 -7.65
CA LYS A 271 -16.70 -19.28 -8.54
C LYS A 271 -17.06 -17.99 -7.80
N ALA A 272 -16.49 -17.80 -6.61
CA ALA A 272 -16.68 -16.59 -5.83
C ALA A 272 -16.13 -15.33 -6.55
N PHE A 273 -15.12 -15.50 -7.40
CA PHE A 273 -14.57 -14.45 -8.25
C PHE A 273 -15.04 -14.62 -9.69
N ARG A 274 -15.50 -13.55 -10.30
CA ARG A 274 -15.83 -13.51 -11.72
C ARG A 274 -14.61 -13.36 -12.60
N TYR A 275 -13.61 -12.57 -12.13
CA TYR A 275 -12.39 -12.31 -12.87
C TYR A 275 -11.16 -12.64 -12.03
N VAL A 276 -10.17 -13.23 -12.67
CA VAL A 276 -8.81 -13.37 -12.14
C VAL A 276 -7.87 -12.58 -13.03
N VAL A 277 -7.19 -11.59 -12.47
CA VAL A 277 -6.23 -10.72 -13.18
C VAL A 277 -4.82 -11.07 -12.74
N ILE A 278 -3.96 -11.47 -13.66
CA ILE A 278 -2.57 -11.84 -13.39
C ILE A 278 -1.66 -10.70 -13.85
N LEU A 279 -0.81 -10.21 -12.94
CA LEU A 279 0.15 -9.14 -13.24
C LEU A 279 1.52 -9.68 -13.63
N SER A 280 2.31 -8.84 -14.30
CA SER A 280 3.66 -9.13 -14.76
C SER A 280 4.66 -8.08 -14.27
N HIS A 281 5.92 -8.49 -14.16
CA HIS A 281 7.05 -7.56 -13.97
C HIS A 281 7.42 -6.77 -15.22
N THR A 282 7.02 -7.24 -16.41
CA THR A 282 7.38 -6.60 -17.68
C THR A 282 6.42 -5.46 -17.98
N GLY A 283 6.94 -4.27 -18.26
CA GLY A 283 6.14 -3.10 -18.63
C GLY A 283 5.82 -2.10 -17.51
N GLY A 284 6.30 -2.36 -16.29
CA GLY A 284 6.11 -1.46 -15.14
C GLY A 284 5.02 -1.93 -14.15
N PRO A 285 4.88 -1.24 -13.01
CA PRO A 285 3.90 -1.58 -11.98
C PRO A 285 2.45 -1.53 -12.50
N GLY A 286 1.66 -2.56 -12.19
CA GLY A 286 0.26 -2.67 -12.60
C GLY A 286 0.05 -3.22 -14.01
N THR A 287 1.12 -3.67 -14.70
CA THR A 287 0.97 -4.27 -16.04
C THR A 287 0.27 -5.61 -15.96
N VAL A 288 -0.85 -5.72 -16.67
CA VAL A 288 -1.66 -6.94 -16.74
C VAL A 288 -1.05 -7.89 -17.77
N LYS A 289 -0.76 -9.13 -17.34
CA LYS A 289 -0.32 -10.22 -18.19
C LYS A 289 -1.50 -10.95 -18.81
N GLU A 290 -2.51 -11.23 -17.99
CA GLU A 290 -3.64 -12.07 -18.37
C GLU A 290 -4.88 -11.72 -17.55
N VAL A 291 -6.05 -11.90 -18.15
CA VAL A 291 -7.36 -11.82 -17.50
C VAL A 291 -8.13 -13.08 -17.84
N LEU A 292 -8.55 -13.80 -16.81
CA LEU A 292 -9.34 -15.03 -16.89
C LEU A 292 -10.76 -14.76 -16.40
N ASP A 293 -11.76 -15.26 -17.09
CA ASP A 293 -13.11 -15.47 -16.55
C ASP A 293 -13.08 -16.73 -15.68
N ALA A 294 -13.49 -16.62 -14.40
CA ALA A 294 -13.38 -17.70 -13.43
C ALA A 294 -14.67 -18.51 -13.31
#